data_97eba63f17edfbdfcd945985c8fa399f
#
_entry.id   97eba63f17edfbdfcd945985c8fa399f
#
_cell.length_a   1.000
_cell.length_b   1.000
_cell.length_c   1.000
_cell.angle_alpha   90.00
_cell.angle_beta   90.00
_cell.angle_gamma   90.00
#
_symmetry.space_group_name_H-M   'P 1'
#
loop_
_entity.id
_entity.type
_entity.pdbx_description
1 polymer ?
#
loop_
_entity_poly.entity_id
_entity_poly.type
_entity_poly.pdbx_seq_one_letter_code
_entity_poly.pdbx_strand_id
1 'polypeptide(L)'
;RDSSVTGVQTCALPISVTTAQALGLPALADDSGLVVDALDGRPGVYSARYGGPGLSDSDRCVRLLAELAEHGRDASPARFVCAMALARPDGTVVIRRAAWEGTVRGPQRGDNGFGYDPVFEPADSDGTAAQLVSAVKNRLSHRGQALAAMVALLREQPELLAD
;
A
#
# COMPACT_ATOMS: atom_id res chain seq x y z
N ARG A 1 13.97 -3.19 14.04
CA ARG A 1 13.20 -1.91 14.06
C ARG A 1 12.89 -1.57 12.62
N ASP A 2 11.66 -1.81 12.22
CA ASP A 2 11.21 -1.70 10.84
C ASP A 2 10.89 -0.22 10.52
N SER A 3 11.90 0.54 10.11
CA SER A 3 11.76 1.96 9.74
C SER A 3 10.96 2.17 8.44
N SER A 4 10.80 1.14 7.62
CA SER A 4 10.07 1.19 6.34
C SER A 4 8.55 1.26 6.55
N VAL A 5 8.04 0.62 7.61
CA VAL A 5 6.61 0.63 7.96
C VAL A 5 6.19 1.98 8.56
N THR A 6 7.11 2.70 9.21
CA THR A 6 6.85 4.03 9.80
C THR A 6 6.63 5.10 8.72
N GLY A 7 7.24 4.96 7.55
CA GLY A 7 7.11 5.93 6.45
C GLY A 7 5.71 5.97 5.81
N VAL A 8 5.08 4.81 5.60
CA VAL A 8 3.75 4.73 4.95
C VAL A 8 2.63 5.37 5.78
N GLN A 9 2.83 5.57 7.10
CA GLN A 9 1.86 6.30 7.94
C GLN A 9 1.80 7.81 7.70
N THR A 10 2.81 8.36 7.00
CA THR A 10 3.07 9.80 7.01
C THR A 10 2.03 10.61 6.25
N CYS A 11 1.29 9.99 5.31
CA CYS A 11 0.29 10.69 4.50
C CYS A 11 -1.17 10.43 4.94
N ALA A 12 -1.53 9.19 5.30
CA ALA A 12 -2.91 8.86 5.68
C ALA A 12 -3.39 9.66 6.91
N LEU A 13 -2.52 9.81 7.92
CA LEU A 13 -2.85 10.48 9.16
C LEU A 13 -3.16 11.98 8.99
N PRO A 14 -2.27 12.82 8.41
CA PRO A 14 -2.59 14.24 8.23
C PRO A 14 -3.78 14.46 7.28
N ILE A 15 -3.96 13.63 6.26
CA ILE A 15 -5.11 13.74 5.35
C ILE A 15 -6.41 13.51 6.11
N SER A 16 -6.54 12.41 6.85
CA SER A 16 -7.76 12.10 7.60
C SER A 16 -8.07 13.16 8.67
N VAL A 17 -7.06 13.60 9.43
CA VAL A 17 -7.23 14.63 10.48
C VAL A 17 -7.69 15.97 9.90
N THR A 18 -6.98 16.47 8.87
CA THR A 18 -7.34 17.75 8.24
C THR A 18 -8.74 17.69 7.64
N THR A 19 -9.09 16.58 6.99
CA THR A 19 -10.41 16.38 6.38
C THR A 19 -11.51 16.34 7.45
N ALA A 20 -11.31 15.58 8.54
CA ALA A 20 -12.29 15.47 9.63
C ALA A 20 -12.55 16.83 10.26
N GLN A 21 -11.50 17.59 10.56
CA GLN A 21 -11.63 18.92 11.16
C GLN A 21 -12.32 19.91 10.22
N ALA A 22 -12.00 19.87 8.92
CA ALA A 22 -12.58 20.79 7.93
C ALA A 22 -14.07 20.54 7.67
N LEU A 23 -14.50 19.27 7.70
CA LEU A 23 -15.87 18.88 7.40
C LEU A 23 -16.76 18.73 8.65
N GLY A 24 -16.17 18.64 9.84
CA GLY A 24 -16.91 18.32 11.08
C GLY A 24 -17.46 16.90 11.12
N LEU A 25 -16.88 15.98 10.35
CA LEU A 25 -17.32 14.59 10.19
C LEU A 25 -16.12 13.63 10.32
N PRO A 26 -16.33 12.36 10.73
CA PRO A 26 -15.29 11.35 10.67
C PRO A 26 -14.76 11.20 9.22
N ALA A 27 -13.45 11.12 9.07
CA ALA A 27 -12.80 10.99 7.78
C ALA A 27 -11.83 9.81 7.75
N LEU A 28 -11.93 9.00 6.70
CA LEU A 28 -11.06 7.86 6.44
C LEU A 28 -10.09 8.19 5.31
N ALA A 29 -8.81 7.93 5.51
CA ALA A 29 -7.78 8.01 4.47
C ALA A 29 -6.88 6.78 4.52
N ASP A 30 -6.31 6.40 3.35
CA ASP A 30 -5.28 5.38 3.30
C ASP A 30 -4.02 5.86 2.57
N ASP A 31 -2.90 5.26 2.92
CA ASP A 31 -1.63 5.40 2.21
C ASP A 31 -0.99 4.02 2.04
N SER A 32 -0.44 3.78 0.87
CA SER A 32 0.13 2.49 0.51
C SER A 32 1.46 2.65 -0.20
N GLY A 33 2.35 1.69 0.01
CA GLY A 33 3.65 1.65 -0.65
C GLY A 33 4.16 0.24 -0.84
N LEU A 34 5.07 0.09 -1.81
CA LEU A 34 5.85 -1.12 -2.03
C LEU A 34 7.18 -0.99 -1.32
N VAL A 35 7.53 -1.99 -0.52
CA VAL A 35 8.80 -2.10 0.20
C VAL A 35 9.57 -3.26 -0.40
N VAL A 36 10.78 -3.02 -0.90
CA VAL A 36 11.64 -4.03 -1.56
C VAL A 36 12.92 -4.19 -0.75
N ASP A 37 13.19 -5.39 -0.28
CA ASP A 37 14.27 -5.65 0.68
C ASP A 37 15.66 -5.38 0.07
N ALA A 38 15.90 -5.80 -1.18
CA ALA A 38 17.16 -5.55 -1.87
C ALA A 38 17.44 -4.07 -2.17
N LEU A 39 16.43 -3.20 -2.02
CA LEU A 39 16.52 -1.75 -2.23
C LEU A 39 16.37 -0.96 -0.91
N ASP A 40 16.69 -1.58 0.23
CA ASP A 40 16.59 -0.96 1.56
C ASP A 40 15.21 -0.35 1.85
N GLY A 41 14.16 -1.03 1.39
CA GLY A 41 12.76 -0.64 1.58
C GLY A 41 12.23 0.38 0.56
N ARG A 42 13.04 0.82 -0.41
CA ARG A 42 12.54 1.64 -1.52
C ARG A 42 11.64 0.83 -2.46
N PRO A 43 10.67 1.45 -3.13
CA PRO A 43 10.29 2.86 -3.12
C PRO A 43 9.55 3.35 -1.85
N GLY A 44 8.93 2.49 -1.05
CA GLY A 44 8.27 2.87 0.21
C GLY A 44 7.19 3.94 -0.01
N VAL A 45 7.24 5.02 0.77
CA VAL A 45 6.31 6.17 0.67
C VAL A 45 6.39 6.93 -0.65
N TYR A 46 7.44 6.70 -1.42
CA TYR A 46 7.62 7.32 -2.73
C TYR A 46 7.08 6.48 -3.89
N SER A 47 6.35 5.37 -3.60
CA SER A 47 5.87 4.43 -4.62
C SER A 47 5.15 5.10 -5.79
N ALA A 48 4.26 6.04 -5.51
CA ALA A 48 3.49 6.74 -6.55
C ALA A 48 4.31 7.72 -7.42
N ARG A 49 5.51 8.10 -6.99
CA ARG A 49 6.39 9.07 -7.68
C ARG A 49 7.81 8.57 -7.89
N TYR A 50 8.02 7.26 -7.70
CA TYR A 50 9.33 6.64 -7.88
C TYR A 50 9.84 6.77 -9.31
N GLY A 51 11.12 7.11 -9.45
CA GLY A 51 11.75 7.38 -10.73
C GLY A 51 11.49 8.78 -11.30
N GLY A 52 10.65 9.60 -10.65
CA GLY A 52 10.42 10.99 -11.04
C GLY A 52 9.01 11.27 -11.58
N PRO A 53 8.74 12.54 -11.94
CA PRO A 53 7.46 12.96 -12.45
C PRO A 53 7.20 12.44 -13.87
N GLY A 54 5.92 12.25 -14.22
CA GLY A 54 5.49 11.93 -15.59
C GLY A 54 5.64 10.47 -16.01
N LEU A 55 6.19 9.60 -15.17
CA LEU A 55 6.28 8.17 -15.47
C LEU A 55 4.93 7.48 -15.34
N SER A 56 4.62 6.58 -16.28
CA SER A 56 3.51 5.63 -16.14
C SER A 56 3.82 4.56 -15.08
N ASP A 57 2.82 3.80 -14.66
CA ASP A 57 3.04 2.66 -13.75
C ASP A 57 3.97 1.61 -14.37
N SER A 58 3.84 1.36 -15.67
CA SER A 58 4.74 0.45 -16.39
C SER A 58 6.19 0.96 -16.39
N ASP A 59 6.41 2.26 -16.61
CA ASP A 59 7.76 2.84 -16.56
C ASP A 59 8.36 2.73 -15.15
N ARG A 60 7.55 2.90 -14.10
CA ARG A 60 7.99 2.69 -12.70
C ARG A 60 8.39 1.24 -12.44
N CYS A 61 7.65 0.27 -12.99
CA CYS A 61 8.03 -1.14 -12.93
C CYS A 61 9.38 -1.38 -13.63
N VAL A 62 9.57 -0.84 -14.85
CA VAL A 62 10.85 -0.94 -15.57
C VAL A 62 11.98 -0.33 -14.75
N ARG A 63 11.79 0.86 -14.18
CA ARG A 63 12.80 1.52 -13.35
C ARG A 63 13.16 0.69 -12.11
N LEU A 64 12.15 0.12 -11.44
CA LEU A 64 12.36 -0.73 -10.26
C LEU A 64 13.18 -1.98 -10.59
N LEU A 65 12.83 -2.66 -11.69
CA LEU A 65 13.56 -3.85 -12.15
C LEU A 65 15.00 -3.52 -12.60
N ALA A 66 15.21 -2.37 -13.25
CA ALA A 66 16.53 -1.91 -13.63
C ALA A 66 17.41 -1.66 -12.38
N GLU A 67 16.85 -1.03 -11.35
CA GLU A 67 17.59 -0.79 -10.11
C GLU A 67 17.90 -2.09 -9.35
N LEU A 68 17.00 -3.09 -9.37
CA LEU A 68 17.30 -4.42 -8.84
C LEU A 68 18.49 -5.06 -9.57
N ALA A 69 18.51 -4.96 -10.91
CA ALA A 69 19.62 -5.47 -11.73
C ALA A 69 20.96 -4.74 -11.46
N GLU A 70 20.93 -3.42 -11.23
CA GLU A 70 22.09 -2.63 -10.80
C GLU A 70 22.67 -3.14 -9.46
N HIS A 71 21.83 -3.72 -8.59
CA HIS A 71 22.23 -4.37 -7.33
C HIS A 71 22.57 -5.87 -7.52
N GLY A 72 22.66 -6.37 -8.75
CA GLY A 72 22.95 -7.77 -9.05
C GLY A 72 21.84 -8.74 -8.67
N ARG A 73 20.59 -8.30 -8.72
CA ARG A 73 19.41 -9.09 -8.34
C ARG A 73 18.39 -9.15 -9.47
N ASP A 74 17.90 -10.36 -9.76
CA ASP A 74 16.78 -10.60 -10.70
C ASP A 74 15.43 -10.61 -9.99
N ALA A 75 15.45 -10.76 -8.67
CA ALA A 75 14.27 -10.78 -7.81
C ALA A 75 14.63 -10.35 -6.37
N SER A 76 13.63 -9.90 -5.63
CA SER A 76 13.77 -9.57 -4.21
C SER A 76 12.50 -9.88 -3.45
N PRO A 77 12.57 -10.39 -2.21
CA PRO A 77 11.48 -10.31 -1.28
C PRO A 77 10.99 -8.88 -1.18
N ALA A 78 9.68 -8.73 -1.14
CA ALA A 78 9.02 -7.43 -1.11
C ALA A 78 7.66 -7.55 -0.43
N ARG A 79 7.09 -6.43 -0.02
CA ARG A 79 5.73 -6.36 0.50
C ARG A 79 5.05 -5.07 0.11
N PHE A 80 3.79 -5.15 -0.24
CA PHE A 80 2.92 -3.99 -0.20
C PHE A 80 2.48 -3.73 1.24
N VAL A 81 2.48 -2.48 1.65
CA VAL A 81 2.03 -2.05 2.96
C VAL A 81 0.91 -1.02 2.79
N CYS A 82 -0.15 -1.12 3.57
CA CYS A 82 -1.20 -0.12 3.68
C CYS A 82 -1.35 0.34 5.13
N ALA A 83 -1.43 1.64 5.33
CA ALA A 83 -1.89 2.26 6.57
C ALA A 83 -3.21 2.98 6.29
N MET A 84 -4.26 2.60 7.01
CA MET A 84 -5.58 3.21 6.93
C MET A 84 -5.88 3.94 8.23
N ALA A 85 -6.18 5.23 8.17
CA ALA A 85 -6.42 6.09 9.31
C ALA A 85 -7.84 6.66 9.28
N LEU A 86 -8.59 6.45 10.35
CA LEU A 86 -9.85 7.15 10.62
C LEU A 86 -9.58 8.23 11.67
N ALA A 87 -9.95 9.46 11.35
CA ALA A 87 -9.88 10.59 12.27
C ALA A 87 -11.28 11.16 12.53
N ARG A 88 -11.52 11.62 13.75
CA ARG A 88 -12.73 12.34 14.16
C ARG A 88 -12.44 13.83 14.29
N PRO A 89 -13.47 14.71 14.21
CA PRO A 89 -13.31 16.15 14.43
C PRO A 89 -12.74 16.51 15.81
N ASP A 90 -12.99 15.69 16.84
CA ASP A 90 -12.50 15.86 18.20
C ASP A 90 -11.00 15.53 18.37
N GLY A 91 -10.32 15.08 17.29
CA GLY A 91 -8.92 14.70 17.29
C GLY A 91 -8.66 13.23 17.61
N THR A 92 -9.69 12.43 17.86
CA THR A 92 -9.54 10.97 18.01
C THR A 92 -9.07 10.37 16.69
N VAL A 93 -8.05 9.51 16.74
CA VAL A 93 -7.51 8.82 15.56
C VAL A 93 -7.32 7.34 15.85
N VAL A 94 -7.75 6.51 14.91
CA VAL A 94 -7.47 5.07 14.91
C VAL A 94 -6.82 4.66 13.60
N ILE A 95 -5.85 3.74 13.68
CA ILE A 95 -5.08 3.27 12.52
C ILE A 95 -5.16 1.76 12.43
N ARG A 96 -5.34 1.25 11.21
CA ARG A 96 -5.17 -0.17 10.86
C ARG A 96 -4.13 -0.29 9.78
N ARG A 97 -3.30 -1.33 9.88
CA ARG A 97 -2.23 -1.62 8.93
C ARG A 97 -2.32 -3.05 8.49
N ALA A 98 -1.91 -3.27 7.26
CA ALA A 98 -1.70 -4.60 6.74
C ALA A 98 -0.53 -4.61 5.76
N ALA A 99 0.11 -5.77 5.65
CA ALA A 99 1.12 -6.04 4.65
C ALA A 99 0.70 -7.24 3.81
N TRP A 100 1.07 -7.21 2.54
CA TRP A 100 0.89 -8.33 1.61
C TRP A 100 2.26 -8.73 1.13
N GLU A 101 2.74 -9.85 1.66
CA GLU A 101 4.09 -10.37 1.40
C GLU A 101 4.18 -11.00 0.01
N GLY A 102 5.34 -10.91 -0.61
CA GLY A 102 5.59 -11.48 -1.92
C GLY A 102 7.00 -11.25 -2.42
N THR A 103 7.16 -11.31 -3.73
CA THR A 103 8.43 -11.12 -4.42
C THR A 103 8.25 -10.17 -5.59
N VAL A 104 9.15 -9.20 -5.73
CA VAL A 104 9.26 -8.42 -6.97
C VAL A 104 10.20 -9.13 -7.92
N ARG A 105 9.72 -9.34 -9.16
CA ARG A 105 10.51 -9.94 -10.25
C ARG A 105 9.93 -9.56 -11.61
N GLY A 106 10.80 -9.53 -12.63
CA GLY A 106 10.41 -9.39 -14.04
C GLY A 106 10.18 -10.73 -14.74
N PRO A 107 9.66 -10.69 -15.95
CA PRO A 107 9.09 -9.52 -16.63
C PRO A 107 7.71 -9.12 -16.07
N GLN A 108 7.20 -7.94 -16.49
CA GLN A 108 5.82 -7.52 -16.21
C GLN A 108 4.82 -8.53 -16.79
N ARG A 109 3.80 -8.93 -16.01
CA ARG A 109 2.75 -9.88 -16.42
C ARG A 109 1.39 -9.46 -15.85
N GLY A 110 0.35 -9.60 -16.68
CA GLY A 110 -1.03 -9.26 -16.35
C GLY A 110 -1.37 -7.79 -16.60
N ASP A 111 -2.65 -7.52 -16.76
CA ASP A 111 -3.18 -6.23 -17.18
C ASP A 111 -4.16 -5.63 -16.15
N ASN A 112 -4.41 -6.36 -15.05
CA ASN A 112 -5.29 -5.90 -13.99
C ASN A 112 -4.52 -5.06 -12.96
N GLY A 113 -5.28 -4.27 -12.19
CA GLY A 113 -4.72 -3.51 -11.06
C GLY A 113 -4.01 -2.23 -11.48
N PHE A 114 -2.97 -1.84 -10.74
CA PHE A 114 -2.24 -0.59 -10.93
C PHE A 114 -0.86 -0.66 -10.26
N GLY A 115 -0.03 0.35 -10.49
CA GLY A 115 1.27 0.48 -9.84
C GLY A 115 2.21 -0.68 -10.17
N TYR A 116 2.73 -1.35 -9.15
CA TYR A 116 3.70 -2.43 -9.29
C TYR A 116 3.09 -3.83 -9.36
N ASP A 117 1.77 -3.95 -9.49
CA ASP A 117 1.07 -5.24 -9.59
C ASP A 117 1.64 -6.17 -10.67
N PRO A 118 2.05 -5.66 -11.86
CA PRO A 118 2.60 -6.52 -12.93
C PRO A 118 3.94 -7.19 -12.61
N VAL A 119 4.67 -6.72 -11.60
CA VAL A 119 5.98 -7.25 -11.20
C VAL A 119 5.99 -7.81 -9.77
N PHE A 120 4.87 -7.77 -9.07
CA PHE A 120 4.73 -8.29 -7.71
C PHE A 120 4.01 -9.64 -7.71
N GLU A 121 4.70 -10.68 -7.27
CA GLU A 121 4.19 -12.04 -7.06
C GLU A 121 3.84 -12.21 -5.58
N PRO A 122 2.55 -12.25 -5.21
CA PRO A 122 2.15 -12.50 -3.83
C PRO A 122 2.54 -13.89 -3.36
N ALA A 123 2.88 -14.02 -2.07
CA ALA A 123 3.27 -15.32 -1.49
C ALA A 123 2.09 -16.30 -1.35
N ASP A 124 0.87 -15.81 -1.38
CA ASP A 124 -0.38 -16.55 -1.14
C ASP A 124 -1.21 -16.80 -2.42
N SER A 125 -0.63 -16.57 -3.60
CA SER A 125 -1.30 -16.82 -4.88
C SER A 125 -0.30 -17.10 -6.00
N ASP A 126 -0.78 -17.74 -7.08
CA ASP A 126 0.03 -17.98 -8.26
C ASP A 126 0.06 -16.74 -9.19
N GLY A 127 1.22 -16.49 -9.79
CA GLY A 127 1.42 -15.39 -10.74
C GLY A 127 1.56 -14.01 -10.07
N THR A 128 1.40 -12.95 -10.86
CA THR A 128 1.51 -11.57 -10.35
C THR A 128 0.16 -11.05 -9.84
N ALA A 129 0.20 -10.00 -9.01
CA ALA A 129 -1.01 -9.34 -8.53
C ALA A 129 -1.88 -8.80 -9.69
N ALA A 130 -1.26 -8.44 -10.83
CA ALA A 130 -1.98 -8.01 -12.03
C ALA A 130 -2.65 -9.16 -12.82
N GLN A 131 -2.38 -10.41 -12.48
CA GLN A 131 -3.03 -11.57 -13.07
C GLN A 131 -4.25 -12.04 -12.25
N LEU A 132 -4.41 -11.54 -11.03
CA LEU A 132 -5.54 -11.86 -10.18
C LEU A 132 -6.81 -11.14 -10.64
N VAL A 133 -7.94 -11.84 -10.54
CA VAL A 133 -9.26 -11.18 -10.70
C VAL A 133 -9.50 -10.23 -9.52
N SER A 134 -10.18 -9.12 -9.78
CA SER A 134 -10.36 -8.04 -8.81
C SER A 134 -10.94 -8.50 -7.46
N ALA A 135 -11.89 -9.43 -7.47
CA ALA A 135 -12.50 -9.96 -6.24
C ALA A 135 -11.48 -10.69 -5.34
N VAL A 136 -10.56 -11.45 -5.94
CA VAL A 136 -9.48 -12.15 -5.21
C VAL A 136 -8.47 -11.14 -4.69
N LYS A 137 -7.98 -10.24 -5.55
CA LYS A 137 -7.04 -9.20 -5.15
C LYS A 137 -7.58 -8.33 -4.03
N ASN A 138 -8.84 -7.88 -4.09
CA ASN A 138 -9.46 -7.05 -3.06
C ASN A 138 -9.52 -7.74 -1.70
N ARG A 139 -9.59 -9.07 -1.67
CA ARG A 139 -9.57 -9.84 -0.42
C ARG A 139 -8.16 -10.02 0.14
N LEU A 140 -7.18 -10.34 -0.73
CA LEU A 140 -5.83 -10.72 -0.33
C LEU A 140 -4.89 -9.51 -0.12
N SER A 141 -5.13 -8.41 -0.85
CA SER A 141 -4.21 -7.28 -0.86
C SER A 141 -4.10 -6.58 0.51
N HIS A 142 -2.97 -5.92 0.72
CA HIS A 142 -2.70 -5.05 1.87
C HIS A 142 -3.85 -4.08 2.16
N ARG A 143 -4.39 -3.42 1.12
CA ARG A 143 -5.52 -2.48 1.25
C ARG A 143 -6.81 -3.21 1.65
N GLY A 144 -7.10 -4.36 1.05
CA GLY A 144 -8.27 -5.18 1.41
C GLY A 144 -8.21 -5.67 2.86
N GLN A 145 -7.05 -6.13 3.30
CA GLN A 145 -6.83 -6.56 4.69
C GLN A 145 -6.94 -5.39 5.67
N ALA A 146 -6.33 -4.24 5.38
CA ALA A 146 -6.42 -3.05 6.23
C ALA A 146 -7.87 -2.55 6.34
N LEU A 147 -8.61 -2.55 5.21
CA LEU A 147 -10.02 -2.19 5.19
C LEU A 147 -10.87 -3.16 6.01
N ALA A 148 -10.66 -4.47 5.87
CA ALA A 148 -11.36 -5.48 6.65
C ALA A 148 -11.13 -5.29 8.15
N ALA A 149 -9.89 -5.01 8.57
CA ALA A 149 -9.55 -4.72 9.95
C ALA A 149 -10.18 -3.41 10.46
N MET A 150 -10.28 -2.38 9.61
CA MET A 150 -10.98 -1.13 9.96
C MET A 150 -12.49 -1.36 10.11
N VAL A 151 -13.10 -2.09 9.19
CA VAL A 151 -14.54 -2.44 9.26
C VAL A 151 -14.85 -3.27 10.50
N ALA A 152 -13.99 -4.22 10.88
CA ALA A 152 -14.15 -4.99 12.11
C ALA A 152 -14.14 -4.07 13.34
N LEU A 153 -13.17 -3.15 13.43
CA LEU A 153 -13.10 -2.16 14.50
C LEU A 153 -14.38 -1.30 14.58
N LEU A 154 -14.87 -0.80 13.45
CA LEU A 154 -16.06 0.07 13.42
C LEU A 154 -17.35 -0.67 13.81
N ARG A 155 -17.40 -1.98 13.64
CA ARG A 155 -18.49 -2.82 14.14
C ARG A 155 -18.46 -3.01 15.65
N GLU A 156 -17.24 -3.07 16.22
CA GLU A 156 -17.02 -3.19 17.67
C GLU A 156 -17.16 -1.84 18.37
N GLN A 157 -16.85 -0.74 17.70
CA GLN A 157 -16.84 0.63 18.22
C GLN A 157 -17.58 1.58 17.26
N PRO A 158 -18.92 1.44 17.14
CA PRO A 158 -19.72 2.27 16.21
C PRO A 158 -19.70 3.76 16.57
N GLU A 159 -19.40 4.11 17.82
CA GLU A 159 -19.22 5.48 18.29
C GLU A 159 -18.10 6.23 17.55
N LEU A 160 -17.16 5.54 16.92
CA LEU A 160 -16.15 6.17 16.08
C LEU A 160 -16.73 6.85 14.83
N LEU A 161 -17.94 6.48 14.41
CA LEU A 161 -18.68 7.08 13.30
C LEU A 161 -19.78 8.05 13.75
N ALA A 162 -20.06 8.13 15.05
CA ALA A 162 -21.06 9.06 15.57
C ALA A 162 -20.55 10.51 15.53
N ASP A 163 -21.48 11.45 15.40
CA ASP A 163 -21.23 12.90 15.46
C ASP A 163 -20.78 13.35 16.86
#